data_40f850ac442110243297493999875875
#
_entry.id   40f850ac442110243297493999875875
#
_cell.length_a   1.000
_cell.length_b   1.000
_cell.length_c   1.000
_cell.angle_alpha   90.00
_cell.angle_beta   90.00
_cell.angle_gamma   90.00
#
_symmetry.space_group_name_H-M   'P 1'
#
loop_
_entity.id
_entity.type
_entity.pdbx_description
1 polymer ?
#
loop_
_entity_poly.entity_id
_entity_poly.type
_entity_poly.pdbx_seq_one_letter_code
_entity_poly.pdbx_strand_id
1 'polypeptide(L)'
;MNALRTTSLLLALALSAGVASRAEAQDLTPTNLDRVRALGLDSLDAGYRVFYSDGYAERAAAMGRLVAASNAFYRDRLGIDVAELTVALLDPADYERAALPGGIPYGLPFVNGGVVVQPADLRVGLIRDAYAPYEATASPRLVARLGAVGLSYAEALPVMFDAIALHEIGHVQVDAYGLDTKQPWLNEWMATYLGYAFMRVHEPEMAVVWDVVLEAGREGYEPAHTSLDDLNRLYTGVGFENYIWYQNIFQDRVHALYDLHGLDVVRVVKERLADPDWTPETAAELIAALDEVAPGFAEWAEAYDTAAEAGRAE
;
A
#
# COMPACT_ATOMS: atom_id res chain seq x y z
N MET A 1 3.92 27.26 -14.48
CA MET A 1 3.75 25.90 -15.00
C MET A 1 5.07 25.12 -15.21
N ASN A 2 6.16 25.39 -14.53
CA ASN A 2 7.46 24.72 -14.80
C ASN A 2 8.16 24.16 -13.55
N ALA A 3 7.51 24.12 -12.38
CA ALA A 3 8.14 23.62 -11.14
C ALA A 3 7.86 22.13 -10.84
N LEU A 4 6.83 21.54 -11.45
CA LEU A 4 6.41 20.16 -11.18
C LEU A 4 7.21 19.09 -11.98
N ARG A 5 7.96 19.47 -13.01
CA ARG A 5 8.70 18.52 -13.86
C ARG A 5 10.03 18.02 -13.29
N THR A 6 10.55 18.65 -12.24
CA THR A 6 11.89 18.30 -11.70
C THR A 6 11.85 17.27 -10.59
N THR A 7 10.71 17.05 -9.95
CA THR A 7 10.57 16.10 -8.84
C THR A 7 10.38 14.65 -9.33
N SER A 8 9.84 14.46 -10.54
CA SER A 8 9.55 13.13 -11.11
C SER A 8 10.79 12.29 -11.45
N LEU A 9 11.94 12.91 -11.63
CA LEU A 9 13.15 12.18 -12.07
C LEU A 9 13.93 11.49 -10.93
N LEU A 10 13.70 11.90 -9.69
CA LEU A 10 14.41 11.32 -8.53
C LEU A 10 13.64 10.15 -7.87
N LEU A 11 12.36 10.03 -8.13
CA LEU A 11 11.51 9.01 -7.51
C LEU A 11 11.64 7.62 -8.18
N ALA A 12 11.98 7.57 -9.47
CA ALA A 12 12.13 6.32 -10.22
C ALA A 12 13.24 5.39 -9.70
N LEU A 13 14.14 5.88 -8.85
CA LEU A 13 15.27 5.11 -8.30
C LEU A 13 14.99 4.49 -6.93
N ALA A 14 13.94 4.93 -6.24
CA ALA A 14 13.78 4.60 -4.82
C ALA A 14 12.99 3.30 -4.54
N LEU A 15 12.12 2.90 -5.43
CA LEU A 15 11.20 1.77 -5.20
C LEU A 15 11.70 0.41 -5.76
N SER A 16 12.80 0.37 -6.52
CA SER A 16 13.30 -0.87 -7.16
C SER A 16 13.98 -1.87 -6.21
N ALA A 17 14.01 -1.63 -4.91
CA ALA A 17 14.77 -2.45 -3.95
C ALA A 17 13.95 -3.55 -3.24
N GLY A 18 12.66 -3.66 -3.49
CA GLY A 18 11.77 -4.56 -2.74
C GLY A 18 11.64 -6.00 -3.26
N VAL A 19 12.11 -6.30 -4.47
CA VAL A 19 11.98 -7.64 -5.07
C VAL A 19 13.33 -8.14 -5.57
N ALA A 20 14.26 -8.38 -4.65
CA ALA A 20 15.46 -9.15 -4.95
C ALA A 20 15.31 -10.56 -4.39
N SER A 21 15.23 -11.51 -5.30
CA SER A 21 15.22 -12.95 -5.13
C SER A 21 15.97 -13.45 -3.89
N ARG A 22 15.33 -14.34 -3.14
CA ARG A 22 15.99 -15.29 -2.24
C ARG A 22 16.92 -16.18 -3.04
N ALA A 23 18.20 -15.85 -3.12
CA ALA A 23 19.27 -16.79 -3.44
C ALA A 23 20.62 -16.26 -2.92
N GLU A 24 21.10 -16.94 -1.89
CA GLU A 24 22.49 -17.18 -1.54
C GLU A 24 23.50 -16.02 -1.59
N ALA A 25 23.62 -15.34 -0.45
CA ALA A 25 24.88 -15.02 0.20
C ALA A 25 24.52 -14.66 1.64
N GLN A 26 25.24 -15.13 2.65
CA GLN A 26 25.22 -14.52 3.97
C GLN A 26 25.83 -13.13 3.82
N ASP A 27 24.99 -12.21 3.36
CA ASP A 27 25.36 -10.81 3.23
C ASP A 27 25.39 -10.23 4.65
N LEU A 28 26.56 -9.77 5.09
CA LEU A 28 26.77 -9.08 6.36
C LEU A 28 26.13 -7.68 6.39
N THR A 29 25.27 -7.38 5.40
CA THR A 29 24.54 -6.11 5.34
C THR A 29 23.50 -6.08 6.46
N PRO A 30 23.51 -5.05 7.33
CA PRO A 30 22.53 -4.94 8.41
C PRO A 30 21.10 -4.93 7.87
N THR A 31 20.22 -5.73 8.49
CA THR A 31 18.78 -5.70 8.16
C THR A 31 18.17 -4.36 8.56
N ASN A 32 16.97 -4.06 8.06
CA ASN A 32 16.26 -2.86 8.49
C ASN A 32 16.01 -2.86 10.01
N LEU A 33 15.73 -4.01 10.59
CA LEU A 33 15.57 -4.16 12.03
C LEU A 33 16.86 -3.84 12.78
N ASP A 34 18.01 -4.29 12.29
CA ASP A 34 19.30 -3.97 12.91
C ASP A 34 19.59 -2.48 12.85
N ARG A 35 19.29 -1.82 11.74
CA ARG A 35 19.45 -0.37 11.57
C ARG A 35 18.55 0.41 12.52
N VAL A 36 17.28 0.01 12.65
CA VAL A 36 16.36 0.65 13.60
C VAL A 36 16.83 0.45 15.05
N ARG A 37 17.25 -0.77 15.41
CA ARG A 37 17.81 -1.05 16.76
C ARG A 37 19.06 -0.23 17.07
N ALA A 38 19.91 -0.02 16.07
CA ALA A 38 21.14 0.75 16.23
C ALA A 38 20.90 2.23 16.52
N LEU A 39 19.70 2.77 16.25
CA LEU A 39 19.32 4.15 16.61
C LEU A 39 19.21 4.35 18.14
N GLY A 40 18.98 3.29 18.90
CA GLY A 40 18.77 3.36 20.35
C GLY A 40 17.47 4.06 20.75
N LEU A 41 16.44 3.96 19.90
CA LEU A 41 15.14 4.58 20.14
C LEU A 41 14.39 3.91 21.30
N ASP A 42 13.49 4.66 21.91
CA ASP A 42 12.50 4.08 22.81
C ASP A 42 11.61 3.06 22.07
N SER A 43 11.08 2.11 22.82
CA SER A 43 10.15 1.13 22.25
C SER A 43 9.06 0.76 23.22
N LEU A 44 7.90 0.38 22.69
CA LEU A 44 6.80 -0.20 23.43
C LEU A 44 6.41 -1.56 22.84
N ASP A 45 5.77 -2.37 23.66
CA ASP A 45 5.15 -3.62 23.25
C ASP A 45 3.63 -3.45 23.29
N ALA A 46 3.01 -3.58 22.13
CA ALA A 46 1.55 -3.53 21.93
C ALA A 46 1.04 -4.81 21.26
N GLY A 47 1.64 -5.96 21.62
CA GLY A 47 1.51 -7.23 20.91
C GLY A 47 2.56 -7.40 19.81
N TYR A 48 3.10 -6.28 19.33
CA TYR A 48 4.25 -6.19 18.42
C TYR A 48 5.19 -5.09 18.91
N ARG A 49 6.48 -5.20 18.57
CA ARG A 49 7.47 -4.21 18.94
C ARG A 49 7.31 -2.95 18.11
N VAL A 50 7.13 -1.79 18.77
CA VAL A 50 7.08 -0.48 18.12
C VAL A 50 8.24 0.36 18.63
N PHE A 51 9.21 0.68 17.76
CA PHE A 51 10.24 1.67 18.01
C PHE A 51 9.73 3.05 17.56
N TYR A 52 10.09 4.11 18.29
CA TYR A 52 9.61 5.44 17.95
C TYR A 52 10.61 6.54 18.32
N SER A 53 10.65 7.60 17.51
CA SER A 53 11.42 8.81 17.79
C SER A 53 10.88 9.55 18.99
N ASP A 54 11.77 10.32 19.67
CA ASP A 54 11.42 11.09 20.86
C ASP A 54 10.22 12.04 20.61
N GLY A 55 9.33 12.11 21.60
CA GLY A 55 8.09 12.89 21.52
C GLY A 55 6.91 12.22 20.83
N TYR A 56 7.06 11.01 20.27
CA TYR A 56 5.97 10.33 19.52
C TYR A 56 5.39 9.09 20.22
N ALA A 57 5.56 8.96 21.52
CA ALA A 57 5.07 7.80 22.29
C ALA A 57 3.55 7.55 22.14
N GLU A 58 2.72 8.60 22.14
CA GLU A 58 1.28 8.49 22.00
C GLU A 58 0.89 7.95 20.61
N ARG A 59 1.53 8.49 19.55
CA ARG A 59 1.32 8.01 18.17
C ARG A 59 1.81 6.58 18.03
N ALA A 60 2.94 6.22 18.61
CA ALA A 60 3.45 4.84 18.62
C ALA A 60 2.47 3.87 19.29
N ALA A 61 1.88 4.27 20.41
CA ALA A 61 0.86 3.47 21.10
C ALA A 61 -0.42 3.31 20.25
N ALA A 62 -0.85 4.35 19.54
CA ALA A 62 -1.99 4.29 18.63
C ALA A 62 -1.71 3.35 17.45
N MET A 63 -0.57 3.49 16.80
CA MET A 63 -0.14 2.63 15.69
C MET A 63 0.00 1.17 16.14
N GLY A 64 0.61 0.92 17.30
CA GLY A 64 0.73 -0.43 17.84
C GLY A 64 -0.63 -1.11 18.06
N ARG A 65 -1.62 -0.37 18.58
CA ARG A 65 -3.00 -0.89 18.73
C ARG A 65 -3.65 -1.20 17.38
N LEU A 66 -3.48 -0.32 16.39
CA LEU A 66 -4.03 -0.48 15.05
C LEU A 66 -3.48 -1.76 14.39
N VAL A 67 -2.16 -1.94 14.45
CA VAL A 67 -1.47 -3.14 13.92
C VAL A 67 -1.94 -4.41 14.64
N ALA A 68 -2.00 -4.39 15.97
CA ALA A 68 -2.44 -5.53 16.75
C ALA A 68 -3.91 -5.90 16.44
N ALA A 69 -4.79 -4.91 16.29
CA ALA A 69 -6.18 -5.13 15.93
C ALA A 69 -6.32 -5.74 14.53
N SER A 70 -5.57 -5.23 13.54
CA SER A 70 -5.56 -5.76 12.17
C SER A 70 -5.11 -7.22 12.15
N ASN A 71 -3.99 -7.54 12.79
CA ASN A 71 -3.49 -8.91 12.83
C ASN A 71 -4.43 -9.86 13.60
N ALA A 72 -5.05 -9.41 14.70
CA ALA A 72 -6.05 -10.19 15.41
C ALA A 72 -7.28 -10.49 14.52
N PHE A 73 -7.75 -9.49 13.77
CA PHE A 73 -8.87 -9.65 12.84
C PHE A 73 -8.58 -10.74 11.79
N TYR A 74 -7.40 -10.74 11.17
CA TYR A 74 -7.05 -11.73 10.14
C TYR A 74 -6.72 -13.10 10.72
N ARG A 75 -6.11 -13.17 11.90
CA ARG A 75 -5.95 -14.45 12.60
C ARG A 75 -7.30 -15.11 12.88
N ASP A 76 -8.26 -14.33 13.37
CA ASP A 76 -9.58 -14.86 13.75
C ASP A 76 -10.45 -15.20 12.53
N ARG A 77 -10.28 -14.49 11.41
CA ARG A 77 -11.13 -14.63 10.22
C ARG A 77 -10.55 -15.56 9.15
N LEU A 78 -9.24 -15.57 8.98
CA LEU A 78 -8.55 -16.28 7.90
C LEU A 78 -7.48 -17.25 8.41
N GLY A 79 -7.20 -17.28 9.72
CA GLY A 79 -6.12 -18.07 10.27
C GLY A 79 -4.71 -17.54 9.91
N ILE A 80 -4.62 -16.27 9.51
CA ILE A 80 -3.33 -15.64 9.20
C ILE A 80 -2.65 -15.30 10.52
N ASP A 81 -1.50 -15.92 10.79
CA ASP A 81 -0.69 -15.63 11.96
C ASP A 81 0.62 -14.96 11.55
N VAL A 82 0.70 -13.67 11.84
CA VAL A 82 1.93 -12.88 11.64
C VAL A 82 2.73 -12.98 12.94
N ALA A 83 3.69 -13.91 12.98
CA ALA A 83 4.45 -14.21 14.20
C ALA A 83 5.42 -13.08 14.58
N GLU A 84 6.04 -12.44 13.59
CA GLU A 84 7.03 -11.40 13.81
C GLU A 84 6.73 -10.17 12.94
N LEU A 85 6.46 -9.05 13.58
CA LEU A 85 6.29 -7.75 12.96
C LEU A 85 6.90 -6.69 13.86
N THR A 86 7.65 -5.79 13.28
CA THR A 86 8.18 -4.60 13.96
C THR A 86 7.66 -3.37 13.26
N VAL A 87 7.25 -2.37 14.03
CA VAL A 87 6.94 -1.04 13.51
C VAL A 87 8.05 -0.08 13.92
N ALA A 88 8.50 0.75 13.00
CA ALA A 88 9.44 1.82 13.24
C ALA A 88 8.77 3.16 12.88
N LEU A 89 8.42 3.94 13.89
CA LEU A 89 7.82 5.26 13.77
C LEU A 89 8.92 6.32 13.90
N LEU A 90 9.42 6.80 12.76
CA LEU A 90 10.61 7.63 12.68
C LEU A 90 10.26 9.07 12.32
N ASP A 91 10.87 10.03 12.99
CA ASP A 91 10.90 11.42 12.54
C ASP A 91 11.92 11.61 11.39
N PRO A 92 11.99 12.78 10.73
CA PRO A 92 12.91 12.98 9.63
C PRO A 92 14.38 12.75 10.00
N ALA A 93 14.81 13.13 11.21
CA ALA A 93 16.20 13.03 11.65
C ALA A 93 16.59 11.56 11.91
N ASP A 94 15.74 10.81 12.59
CA ASP A 94 15.97 9.39 12.86
C ASP A 94 15.83 8.55 11.58
N TYR A 95 14.93 8.94 10.67
CA TYR A 95 14.81 8.31 9.35
C TYR A 95 16.12 8.43 8.55
N GLU A 96 16.71 9.63 8.52
CA GLU A 96 18.01 9.84 7.88
C GLU A 96 19.12 9.03 8.56
N ARG A 97 19.16 9.02 9.90
CA ARG A 97 20.14 8.24 10.69
C ARG A 97 20.01 6.73 10.49
N ALA A 98 18.80 6.23 10.30
CA ALA A 98 18.55 4.81 10.03
C ALA A 98 19.21 4.35 8.73
N ALA A 99 19.42 5.25 7.77
CA ALA A 99 20.03 4.99 6.47
C ALA A 99 19.43 3.72 5.82
N LEU A 100 18.08 3.65 5.81
CA LEU A 100 17.37 2.49 5.30
C LEU A 100 17.66 2.31 3.79
N PRO A 101 17.86 1.07 3.32
CA PRO A 101 18.16 0.82 1.92
C PRO A 101 16.97 1.17 1.03
N GLY A 102 17.25 1.39 -0.26
CA GLY A 102 16.24 1.66 -1.27
C GLY A 102 16.02 3.13 -1.60
N GLY A 103 16.59 4.07 -0.81
CA GLY A 103 16.47 5.51 -1.06
C GLY A 103 15.03 6.01 -1.04
N ILE A 104 14.14 5.32 -0.31
CA ILE A 104 12.74 5.71 -0.16
C ILE A 104 12.69 7.05 0.56
N PRO A 105 11.99 8.06 0.04
CA PRO A 105 11.89 9.36 0.68
C PRO A 105 11.12 9.29 2.00
N TYR A 106 11.48 10.15 2.96
CA TYR A 106 10.71 10.31 4.19
C TYR A 106 9.24 10.63 3.89
N GLY A 107 8.34 10.03 4.65
CA GLY A 107 6.90 10.26 4.54
C GLY A 107 6.18 9.35 3.54
N LEU A 108 6.87 8.34 3.00
CA LEU A 108 6.21 7.18 2.38
C LEU A 108 6.27 6.02 3.38
N PRO A 109 5.14 5.52 3.88
CA PRO A 109 5.11 4.24 4.59
C PRO A 109 5.56 3.10 3.69
N PHE A 110 6.27 2.13 4.25
CA PHE A 110 6.67 0.92 3.52
C PHE A 110 6.98 -0.23 4.46
N VAL A 111 6.96 -1.44 3.95
CA VAL A 111 7.42 -2.64 4.65
C VAL A 111 8.65 -3.23 3.96
N ASN A 112 9.64 -3.63 4.76
CA ASN A 112 10.80 -4.36 4.27
C ASN A 112 11.41 -5.21 5.39
N GLY A 113 11.61 -6.50 5.13
CA GLY A 113 12.24 -7.44 6.06
C GLY A 113 11.51 -7.54 7.41
N GLY A 114 10.18 -7.52 7.42
CA GLY A 114 9.35 -7.60 8.62
C GLY A 114 9.31 -6.31 9.45
N VAL A 115 9.84 -5.20 8.92
CA VAL A 115 9.74 -3.88 9.55
C VAL A 115 8.82 -2.99 8.73
N VAL A 116 7.73 -2.56 9.34
CA VAL A 116 6.86 -1.49 8.79
C VAL A 116 7.40 -0.15 9.24
N VAL A 117 7.86 0.64 8.30
CA VAL A 117 8.41 1.98 8.56
C VAL A 117 7.32 3.02 8.31
N GLN A 118 7.12 3.88 9.30
CA GLN A 118 6.09 4.91 9.31
C GLN A 118 6.67 6.27 9.64
N PRO A 119 6.20 7.36 9.02
CA PRO A 119 6.56 8.70 9.45
C PRO A 119 5.93 9.00 10.81
N ALA A 120 6.75 9.50 11.73
CA ALA A 120 6.27 9.99 13.02
C ALA A 120 5.65 11.39 12.86
N ASP A 121 6.29 12.27 12.10
CA ASP A 121 5.78 13.61 11.78
C ASP A 121 4.95 13.58 10.49
N LEU A 122 3.63 13.67 10.62
CA LEU A 122 2.69 13.65 9.50
C LEU A 122 2.48 15.01 8.82
N ARG A 123 3.22 16.03 9.27
CA ARG A 123 3.12 17.40 8.71
C ARG A 123 4.04 17.59 7.52
N VAL A 124 4.98 16.68 7.30
CA VAL A 124 6.00 16.76 6.26
C VAL A 124 6.19 15.40 5.59
N GLY A 125 6.74 15.39 4.38
CA GLY A 125 7.14 14.19 3.67
C GLY A 125 6.31 13.88 2.44
N LEU A 126 6.74 12.84 1.72
CA LEU A 126 6.33 12.55 0.36
C LEU A 126 4.79 12.49 0.17
N ILE A 127 4.10 11.71 0.97
CA ILE A 127 2.64 11.54 0.82
C ILE A 127 1.93 12.89 1.03
N ARG A 128 2.30 13.63 2.08
CA ARG A 128 1.70 14.94 2.29
C ARG A 128 1.95 15.88 1.11
N ASP A 129 3.20 15.95 0.64
CA ASP A 129 3.58 16.85 -0.45
C ASP A 129 2.91 16.45 -1.77
N ALA A 130 2.68 15.16 -2.00
CA ALA A 130 2.02 14.65 -3.17
C ALA A 130 0.50 14.91 -3.17
N TYR A 131 -0.16 14.74 -2.03
CA TYR A 131 -1.62 14.82 -1.95
C TYR A 131 -2.16 16.17 -1.51
N ALA A 132 -1.41 16.99 -0.74
CA ALA A 132 -1.90 18.30 -0.31
C ALA A 132 -2.36 19.21 -1.46
N PRO A 133 -1.73 19.24 -2.65
CA PRO A 133 -2.20 20.04 -3.78
C PRO A 133 -3.60 19.70 -4.28
N TYR A 134 -4.06 18.46 -4.11
CA TYR A 134 -5.37 18.01 -4.56
C TYR A 134 -6.52 18.58 -3.73
N GLU A 135 -6.25 19.19 -2.55
CA GLU A 135 -7.27 19.94 -1.80
C GLU A 135 -7.94 21.03 -2.64
N ALA A 136 -7.14 21.73 -3.48
CA ALA A 136 -7.64 22.82 -4.32
C ALA A 136 -8.45 22.33 -5.54
N THR A 137 -8.31 21.08 -5.93
CA THR A 137 -8.91 20.48 -7.14
C THR A 137 -9.92 19.39 -6.85
N ALA A 138 -9.98 18.92 -5.60
CA ALA A 138 -10.94 17.90 -5.18
C ALA A 138 -12.38 18.32 -5.49
N SER A 139 -13.12 17.44 -6.13
CA SER A 139 -14.50 17.72 -6.50
C SER A 139 -15.39 17.96 -5.27
N PRO A 140 -16.47 18.76 -5.39
CA PRO A 140 -17.41 18.97 -4.29
C PRO A 140 -17.98 17.66 -3.70
N ARG A 141 -18.07 16.61 -4.52
CA ARG A 141 -18.51 15.29 -4.10
C ARG A 141 -17.51 14.66 -3.12
N LEU A 142 -16.21 14.74 -3.41
CA LEU A 142 -15.17 14.21 -2.55
C LEU A 142 -15.09 14.96 -1.22
N VAL A 143 -15.15 16.29 -1.27
CA VAL A 143 -15.20 17.14 -0.08
C VAL A 143 -16.42 16.82 0.79
N ALA A 144 -17.59 16.60 0.19
CA ALA A 144 -18.80 16.22 0.91
C ALA A 144 -18.68 14.83 1.58
N ARG A 145 -17.97 13.87 0.96
CA ARG A 145 -17.72 12.55 1.55
C ARG A 145 -16.85 12.65 2.81
N LEU A 146 -15.79 13.47 2.78
CA LEU A 146 -14.98 13.74 3.98
C LEU A 146 -15.78 14.48 5.05
N GLY A 147 -16.57 15.48 4.66
CA GLY A 147 -17.44 16.20 5.60
C GLY A 147 -18.47 15.30 6.29
N ALA A 148 -18.93 14.22 5.63
CA ALA A 148 -19.84 13.25 6.22
C ALA A 148 -19.22 12.45 7.38
N VAL A 149 -17.88 12.32 7.40
CA VAL A 149 -17.12 11.72 8.51
C VAL A 149 -16.44 12.78 9.39
N GLY A 150 -16.82 14.04 9.26
CA GLY A 150 -16.36 15.14 10.12
C GLY A 150 -14.94 15.65 9.82
N LEU A 151 -14.39 15.37 8.65
CA LEU A 151 -13.04 15.75 8.27
C LEU A 151 -13.03 16.75 7.10
N SER A 152 -12.10 17.70 7.16
CA SER A 152 -11.64 18.45 6.00
C SER A 152 -10.58 17.61 5.24
N TYR A 153 -10.24 18.04 4.02
CA TYR A 153 -9.19 17.37 3.24
C TYR A 153 -7.83 17.41 3.96
N ALA A 154 -7.47 18.54 4.54
CA ALA A 154 -6.21 18.69 5.29
C ALA A 154 -6.14 17.77 6.53
N GLU A 155 -7.28 17.55 7.21
CA GLU A 155 -7.37 16.63 8.36
C GLU A 155 -7.38 15.16 7.93
N ALA A 156 -7.80 14.86 6.70
CA ALA A 156 -7.77 13.51 6.15
C ALA A 156 -6.33 13.02 5.84
N LEU A 157 -5.40 13.92 5.47
CA LEU A 157 -4.04 13.54 5.11
C LEU A 157 -3.28 12.77 6.21
N PRO A 158 -3.30 13.19 7.50
CA PRO A 158 -2.73 12.35 8.57
C PRO A 158 -3.34 10.96 8.68
N VAL A 159 -4.65 10.83 8.48
CA VAL A 159 -5.36 9.54 8.53
C VAL A 159 -4.95 8.65 7.36
N MET A 160 -4.66 9.25 6.19
CA MET A 160 -4.17 8.52 5.01
C MET A 160 -2.84 7.80 5.28
N PHE A 161 -1.93 8.37 6.08
CA PHE A 161 -0.69 7.67 6.45
C PHE A 161 -0.96 6.38 7.22
N ASP A 162 -1.95 6.38 8.12
CA ASP A 162 -2.31 5.20 8.88
C ASP A 162 -3.06 4.16 8.01
N ALA A 163 -3.83 4.63 7.03
CA ALA A 163 -4.43 3.77 6.01
C ALA A 163 -3.38 3.09 5.12
N ILE A 164 -2.34 3.84 4.68
CA ILE A 164 -1.21 3.26 3.96
C ILE A 164 -0.47 2.24 4.84
N ALA A 165 -0.32 2.51 6.15
CA ALA A 165 0.25 1.52 7.07
C ALA A 165 -0.50 0.19 7.07
N LEU A 166 -1.83 0.23 7.00
CA LEU A 166 -2.65 -0.99 6.91
C LEU A 166 -2.48 -1.71 5.57
N HIS A 167 -2.25 -0.97 4.48
CA HIS A 167 -1.86 -1.57 3.20
C HIS A 167 -0.50 -2.26 3.30
N GLU A 168 0.50 -1.61 3.89
CA GLU A 168 1.83 -2.21 4.09
C GLU A 168 1.79 -3.46 5.00
N ILE A 169 0.95 -3.45 6.03
CA ILE A 169 0.68 -4.62 6.86
C ILE A 169 -0.02 -5.71 6.02
N GLY A 170 -0.87 -5.31 5.09
CA GLY A 170 -1.49 -6.18 4.11
C GLY A 170 -0.47 -7.03 3.35
N HIS A 171 0.66 -6.46 2.91
CA HIS A 171 1.74 -7.23 2.30
C HIS A 171 2.31 -8.31 3.24
N VAL A 172 2.52 -7.99 4.51
CA VAL A 172 2.98 -8.97 5.50
C VAL A 172 1.96 -10.09 5.70
N GLN A 173 0.67 -9.75 5.68
CA GLN A 173 -0.42 -10.73 5.80
C GLN A 173 -0.55 -11.59 4.55
N VAL A 174 -0.36 -11.03 3.35
CA VAL A 174 -0.31 -11.74 2.06
C VAL A 174 0.80 -12.78 2.08
N ASP A 175 2.02 -12.39 2.50
CA ASP A 175 3.17 -13.31 2.63
C ASP A 175 2.89 -14.40 3.67
N ALA A 176 2.44 -14.04 4.88
CA ALA A 176 2.10 -14.98 5.95
C ALA A 176 0.99 -15.96 5.56
N TYR A 177 0.05 -15.53 4.72
CA TYR A 177 -1.02 -16.40 4.20
C TYR A 177 -0.54 -17.27 3.04
N GLY A 178 0.66 -17.03 2.48
CA GLY A 178 1.20 -17.75 1.32
C GLY A 178 0.49 -17.38 0.03
N LEU A 179 0.15 -16.10 -0.13
CA LEU A 179 -0.42 -15.51 -1.33
C LEU A 179 0.60 -14.69 -2.13
N ASP A 180 1.85 -14.60 -1.66
CA ASP A 180 2.89 -13.90 -2.40
C ASP A 180 3.11 -14.55 -3.77
N THR A 181 2.95 -13.77 -4.81
CA THR A 181 3.04 -14.21 -6.20
C THR A 181 4.19 -13.49 -6.91
N LYS A 182 4.55 -13.98 -8.10
CA LYS A 182 5.50 -13.28 -8.97
C LYS A 182 4.82 -12.15 -9.78
N GLN A 183 3.55 -11.87 -9.49
CA GLN A 183 2.77 -10.84 -10.16
C GLN A 183 2.62 -9.62 -9.24
N PRO A 184 3.44 -8.58 -9.38
CA PRO A 184 3.41 -7.39 -8.54
C PRO A 184 2.01 -6.78 -8.41
N TRP A 185 1.24 -6.69 -9.51
CA TRP A 185 -0.10 -6.12 -9.45
C TRP A 185 -1.04 -6.88 -8.51
N LEU A 186 -0.94 -8.22 -8.46
CA LEU A 186 -1.79 -9.00 -7.56
C LEU A 186 -1.37 -8.82 -6.10
N ASN A 187 -0.07 -8.76 -5.83
CA ASN A 187 0.42 -8.52 -4.46
C ASN A 187 -0.05 -7.16 -3.95
N GLU A 188 0.00 -6.11 -4.78
CA GLU A 188 -0.52 -4.78 -4.47
C GLU A 188 -2.03 -4.79 -4.27
N TRP A 189 -2.76 -5.45 -5.18
CA TRP A 189 -4.21 -5.56 -5.09
C TRP A 189 -4.65 -6.32 -3.82
N MET A 190 -3.97 -7.41 -3.47
CA MET A 190 -4.27 -8.20 -2.27
C MET A 190 -3.94 -7.42 -0.98
N ALA A 191 -2.81 -6.70 -0.95
CA ALA A 191 -2.48 -5.84 0.18
C ALA A 191 -3.55 -4.75 0.38
N THR A 192 -3.98 -4.11 -0.72
CA THR A 192 -5.09 -3.14 -0.72
C THR A 192 -6.38 -3.80 -0.22
N TYR A 193 -6.70 -5.02 -0.67
CA TYR A 193 -7.91 -5.75 -0.25
C TYR A 193 -7.91 -6.01 1.25
N LEU A 194 -6.80 -6.52 1.80
CA LEU A 194 -6.69 -6.79 3.23
C LEU A 194 -6.73 -5.48 4.03
N GLY A 195 -5.95 -4.46 3.66
CA GLY A 195 -6.02 -3.15 4.32
C GLY A 195 -7.44 -2.60 4.38
N TYR A 196 -8.13 -2.59 3.23
CA TYR A 196 -9.50 -2.10 3.11
C TYR A 196 -10.52 -2.92 3.90
N ALA A 197 -10.45 -4.25 3.85
CA ALA A 197 -11.38 -5.13 4.57
C ALA A 197 -11.35 -4.88 6.07
N PHE A 198 -10.16 -4.67 6.64
CA PHE A 198 -10.04 -4.28 8.04
C PHE A 198 -10.62 -2.88 8.32
N MET A 199 -10.26 -1.89 7.49
CA MET A 199 -10.78 -0.52 7.64
C MET A 199 -12.30 -0.48 7.59
N ARG A 200 -12.93 -1.19 6.67
CA ARG A 200 -14.40 -1.24 6.54
C ARG A 200 -15.11 -1.72 7.81
N VAL A 201 -14.49 -2.60 8.59
CA VAL A 201 -15.10 -3.19 9.78
C VAL A 201 -14.75 -2.42 11.05
N HIS A 202 -13.51 -1.97 11.17
CA HIS A 202 -12.99 -1.43 12.42
C HIS A 202 -12.70 0.07 12.38
N GLU A 203 -12.39 0.62 11.18
CA GLU A 203 -11.99 2.00 10.98
C GLU A 203 -12.74 2.61 9.78
N PRO A 204 -14.09 2.65 9.81
CA PRO A 204 -14.88 3.03 8.63
C PRO A 204 -14.63 4.46 8.15
N GLU A 205 -14.26 5.39 9.04
CA GLU A 205 -13.87 6.74 8.67
C GLU A 205 -12.54 6.75 7.90
N MET A 206 -11.59 5.91 8.29
CA MET A 206 -10.33 5.73 7.58
C MET A 206 -10.55 5.13 6.18
N ALA A 207 -11.50 4.20 6.03
CA ALA A 207 -11.88 3.68 4.72
C ALA A 207 -12.40 4.80 3.78
N VAL A 208 -13.21 5.73 4.30
CA VAL A 208 -13.66 6.90 3.53
C VAL A 208 -12.50 7.80 3.14
N VAL A 209 -11.55 8.04 4.05
CA VAL A 209 -10.36 8.84 3.77
C VAL A 209 -9.51 8.18 2.67
N TRP A 210 -9.26 6.88 2.78
CA TRP A 210 -8.54 6.10 1.77
C TRP A 210 -9.14 6.30 0.37
N ASP A 211 -10.45 6.08 0.25
CA ASP A 211 -11.17 6.26 -1.01
C ASP A 211 -11.04 7.67 -1.57
N VAL A 212 -11.31 8.67 -0.74
CA VAL A 212 -11.41 10.06 -1.19
C VAL A 212 -10.04 10.60 -1.60
N VAL A 213 -8.99 10.29 -0.83
CA VAL A 213 -7.64 10.81 -1.12
C VAL A 213 -7.07 10.16 -2.39
N LEU A 214 -7.24 8.84 -2.57
CA LEU A 214 -6.84 8.16 -3.79
C LEU A 214 -7.61 8.68 -5.02
N GLU A 215 -8.93 8.83 -4.90
CA GLU A 215 -9.76 9.32 -5.99
C GLU A 215 -9.41 10.77 -6.37
N ALA A 216 -9.13 11.64 -5.40
CA ALA A 216 -8.66 13.00 -5.66
C ALA A 216 -7.33 13.01 -6.42
N GLY A 217 -6.42 12.10 -6.11
CA GLY A 217 -5.16 11.93 -6.83
C GLY A 217 -5.33 11.46 -8.27
N ARG A 218 -6.44 10.75 -8.57
CA ARG A 218 -6.77 10.30 -9.93
C ARG A 218 -7.48 11.36 -10.76
N GLU A 219 -8.28 12.24 -10.13
CA GLU A 219 -9.04 13.27 -10.84
C GLU A 219 -8.10 14.17 -11.65
N GLY A 220 -8.22 14.15 -12.99
CA GLY A 220 -7.41 14.98 -13.89
C GLY A 220 -6.00 14.46 -14.19
N TYR A 221 -5.67 13.22 -13.79
CA TYR A 221 -4.43 12.56 -14.16
C TYR A 221 -4.66 11.63 -15.38
N GLU A 222 -3.82 11.77 -16.39
CA GLU A 222 -3.79 10.90 -17.56
C GLU A 222 -2.62 9.93 -17.41
N PRO A 223 -2.86 8.62 -17.18
CA PRO A 223 -1.80 7.66 -16.97
C PRO A 223 -1.05 7.35 -18.26
N ALA A 224 0.27 7.25 -18.19
CA ALA A 224 1.11 6.81 -19.30
C ALA A 224 1.09 5.28 -19.49
N HIS A 225 0.76 4.55 -18.41
CA HIS A 225 0.68 3.10 -18.36
C HIS A 225 -0.66 2.71 -17.73
N THR A 226 -1.40 1.82 -18.38
CA THR A 226 -2.73 1.38 -17.93
C THR A 226 -2.86 -0.12 -17.81
N SER A 227 -2.04 -0.92 -18.51
CA SER A 227 -2.12 -2.37 -18.44
C SER A 227 -1.48 -2.93 -17.16
N LEU A 228 -2.05 -4.01 -16.64
CA LEU A 228 -1.48 -4.72 -15.49
C LEU A 228 -0.11 -5.36 -15.83
N ASP A 229 0.12 -5.73 -17.09
CA ASP A 229 1.42 -6.21 -17.55
C ASP A 229 2.49 -5.11 -17.55
N ASP A 230 2.14 -3.85 -17.81
CA ASP A 230 3.06 -2.74 -17.64
C ASP A 230 3.46 -2.56 -16.17
N LEU A 231 2.51 -2.67 -15.25
CA LEU A 231 2.81 -2.63 -13.81
C LEU A 231 3.70 -3.82 -13.41
N ASN A 232 3.43 -5.03 -13.89
CA ASN A 232 4.28 -6.19 -13.61
C ASN A 232 5.71 -6.01 -14.10
N ARG A 233 5.87 -5.50 -15.31
CA ARG A 233 7.16 -5.34 -15.97
C ARG A 233 7.97 -4.17 -15.44
N LEU A 234 7.32 -3.06 -15.15
CA LEU A 234 7.97 -1.81 -14.76
C LEU A 234 7.95 -1.58 -13.27
N TYR A 235 6.89 -2.05 -12.60
CA TYR A 235 6.56 -1.79 -11.20
C TYR A 235 6.69 -0.29 -10.88
N THR A 236 7.67 0.08 -10.11
CA THR A 236 7.94 1.46 -9.75
C THR A 236 8.47 2.32 -10.90
N GLY A 237 8.95 1.68 -11.96
CA GLY A 237 9.34 2.35 -13.20
C GLY A 237 8.17 3.01 -13.95
N VAL A 238 6.92 2.73 -13.59
CA VAL A 238 5.75 3.47 -14.10
C VAL A 238 5.71 4.92 -13.63
N GLY A 239 6.48 5.26 -12.60
CA GLY A 239 6.48 6.58 -11.96
C GLY A 239 5.42 6.71 -10.86
N PHE A 240 5.66 7.63 -9.90
CA PHE A 240 4.83 7.74 -8.69
C PHE A 240 3.37 8.04 -8.96
N GLU A 241 3.07 9.03 -9.80
CA GLU A 241 1.69 9.43 -10.12
C GLU A 241 0.93 8.30 -10.83
N ASN A 242 1.60 7.59 -11.74
CA ASN A 242 1.01 6.43 -12.42
C ASN A 242 0.83 5.25 -11.47
N TYR A 243 1.74 5.05 -10.51
CA TYR A 243 1.59 4.03 -9.46
C TYR A 243 0.36 4.31 -8.59
N ILE A 244 0.15 5.56 -8.17
CA ILE A 244 -1.05 5.98 -7.44
C ILE A 244 -2.33 5.73 -8.25
N TRP A 245 -2.28 5.97 -9.57
CA TRP A 245 -3.41 5.65 -10.44
C TRP A 245 -3.74 4.15 -10.41
N TYR A 246 -2.74 3.25 -10.43
CA TYR A 246 -2.98 1.81 -10.26
C TYR A 246 -3.60 1.50 -8.90
N GLN A 247 -3.13 2.09 -7.82
CA GLN A 247 -3.72 1.89 -6.49
C GLN A 247 -5.21 2.28 -6.47
N ASN A 248 -5.58 3.33 -7.20
CA ASN A 248 -6.96 3.75 -7.30
C ASN A 248 -7.83 2.76 -8.07
N ILE A 249 -7.36 2.23 -9.21
CA ILE A 249 -8.15 1.24 -9.95
C ILE A 249 -8.24 -0.09 -9.19
N PHE A 250 -7.23 -0.44 -8.40
CA PHE A 250 -7.32 -1.59 -7.49
C PHE A 250 -8.42 -1.39 -6.45
N GLN A 251 -8.52 -0.19 -5.89
CA GLN A 251 -9.53 0.15 -4.91
C GLN A 251 -10.96 0.01 -5.45
N ASP A 252 -11.21 0.46 -6.69
CA ASP A 252 -12.53 0.29 -7.33
C ASP A 252 -12.93 -1.20 -7.36
N ARG A 253 -11.99 -2.09 -7.72
CA ARG A 253 -12.26 -3.53 -7.78
C ARG A 253 -12.38 -4.16 -6.39
N VAL A 254 -11.55 -3.71 -5.44
CA VAL A 254 -11.62 -4.14 -4.03
C VAL A 254 -13.00 -3.84 -3.45
N HIS A 255 -13.54 -2.63 -3.65
CA HIS A 255 -14.87 -2.26 -3.19
C HIS A 255 -15.94 -3.19 -3.72
N ALA A 256 -15.97 -3.36 -5.06
CA ALA A 256 -17.00 -4.17 -5.71
C ALA A 256 -17.02 -5.61 -5.18
N LEU A 257 -15.83 -6.20 -4.99
CA LEU A 257 -15.73 -7.58 -4.52
C LEU A 257 -15.96 -7.72 -3.01
N TYR A 258 -15.48 -6.78 -2.22
CA TYR A 258 -15.68 -6.83 -0.77
C TYR A 258 -17.17 -6.69 -0.41
N ASP A 259 -17.91 -5.82 -1.07
CA ASP A 259 -19.34 -5.63 -0.84
C ASP A 259 -20.17 -6.88 -1.23
N LEU A 260 -19.70 -7.66 -2.22
CA LEU A 260 -20.36 -8.88 -2.68
C LEU A 260 -19.97 -10.14 -1.88
N HIS A 261 -18.69 -10.26 -1.54
CA HIS A 261 -18.11 -11.53 -1.08
C HIS A 261 -17.34 -11.44 0.24
N GLY A 262 -17.09 -10.22 0.77
CA GLY A 262 -16.30 -10.05 1.99
C GLY A 262 -14.92 -10.70 1.87
N LEU A 263 -14.50 -11.41 2.92
CA LEU A 263 -13.20 -12.11 2.93
C LEU A 263 -13.18 -13.46 2.18
N ASP A 264 -14.31 -13.91 1.64
CA ASP A 264 -14.33 -15.19 0.91
C ASP A 264 -13.51 -15.13 -0.38
N VAL A 265 -13.40 -13.95 -1.02
CA VAL A 265 -12.50 -13.74 -2.17
C VAL A 265 -11.07 -14.13 -1.81
N VAL A 266 -10.58 -13.73 -0.64
CA VAL A 266 -9.20 -14.03 -0.20
C VAL A 266 -8.97 -15.53 -0.07
N ARG A 267 -9.96 -16.27 0.47
CA ARG A 267 -9.90 -17.73 0.59
C ARG A 267 -9.85 -18.41 -0.77
N VAL A 268 -10.74 -17.99 -1.68
CA VAL A 268 -10.83 -18.56 -3.02
C VAL A 268 -9.58 -18.27 -3.83
N VAL A 269 -9.05 -17.04 -3.76
CA VAL A 269 -7.76 -16.70 -4.39
C VAL A 269 -6.64 -17.59 -3.84
N LYS A 270 -6.60 -17.79 -2.51
CA LYS A 270 -5.63 -18.70 -1.90
C LYS A 270 -5.74 -20.14 -2.41
N GLU A 271 -6.95 -20.67 -2.44
CA GLU A 271 -7.20 -22.04 -2.92
C GLU A 271 -6.77 -22.19 -4.39
N ARG A 272 -7.04 -21.17 -5.21
CA ARG A 272 -6.63 -21.17 -6.62
C ARG A 272 -5.11 -21.11 -6.80
N LEU A 273 -4.44 -20.28 -5.99
CA LEU A 273 -2.98 -20.12 -6.03
C LEU A 273 -2.22 -21.24 -5.32
N ALA A 274 -2.90 -22.09 -4.56
CA ALA A 274 -2.28 -23.20 -3.84
C ALA A 274 -1.86 -24.37 -4.75
N ASP A 275 -2.30 -24.39 -6.01
CA ASP A 275 -1.88 -25.39 -6.99
C ASP A 275 -0.40 -25.15 -7.37
N PRO A 276 0.53 -26.04 -6.97
CA PRO A 276 1.95 -25.84 -7.23
C PRO A 276 2.30 -25.94 -8.72
N ASP A 277 1.42 -26.54 -9.52
CA ASP A 277 1.60 -26.70 -10.97
C ASP A 277 1.08 -25.48 -11.75
N TRP A 278 0.35 -24.57 -11.06
CA TRP A 278 -0.18 -23.37 -11.67
C TRP A 278 0.72 -22.17 -11.40
N THR A 279 1.44 -21.75 -12.43
CA THR A 279 2.33 -20.59 -12.38
C THR A 279 1.97 -19.64 -13.52
N PRO A 280 1.05 -18.68 -13.30
CA PRO A 280 0.68 -17.73 -14.35
C PRO A 280 1.91 -16.93 -14.79
N GLU A 281 2.16 -16.90 -16.10
CA GLU A 281 3.28 -16.16 -16.68
C GLU A 281 2.90 -14.72 -17.04
N THR A 282 1.59 -14.48 -17.26
CA THR A 282 1.04 -13.19 -17.67
C THR A 282 -0.08 -12.72 -16.75
N ALA A 283 -0.34 -11.41 -16.74
CA ALA A 283 -1.50 -10.85 -16.04
C ALA A 283 -2.81 -11.43 -16.59
N ALA A 284 -2.89 -11.65 -17.91
CA ALA A 284 -4.10 -12.18 -18.56
C ALA A 284 -4.47 -13.59 -18.07
N GLU A 285 -3.50 -14.48 -17.88
CA GLU A 285 -3.74 -15.84 -17.34
C GLU A 285 -4.26 -15.77 -15.91
N LEU A 286 -3.69 -14.89 -15.09
CA LEU A 286 -4.13 -14.68 -13.72
C LEU A 286 -5.53 -14.06 -13.67
N ILE A 287 -5.80 -13.05 -14.49
CA ILE A 287 -7.12 -12.42 -14.60
C ILE A 287 -8.19 -13.45 -14.99
N ALA A 288 -7.91 -14.31 -15.98
CA ALA A 288 -8.84 -15.34 -16.38
C ALA A 288 -9.14 -16.33 -15.25
N ALA A 289 -8.11 -16.74 -14.50
CA ALA A 289 -8.30 -17.63 -13.35
C ALA A 289 -9.08 -16.96 -12.20
N LEU A 290 -8.84 -15.67 -11.96
CA LEU A 290 -9.58 -14.90 -10.95
C LEU A 290 -11.02 -14.62 -11.37
N ASP A 291 -11.29 -14.46 -12.67
CA ASP A 291 -12.64 -14.27 -13.20
C ASP A 291 -13.52 -15.52 -13.03
N GLU A 292 -12.93 -16.71 -13.07
CA GLU A 292 -13.63 -17.96 -12.76
C GLU A 292 -14.14 -18.02 -11.31
N VAL A 293 -13.41 -17.44 -10.37
CA VAL A 293 -13.70 -17.50 -8.93
C VAL A 293 -14.39 -16.24 -8.40
N ALA A 294 -14.17 -15.12 -9.04
CA ALA A 294 -14.78 -13.83 -8.71
C ALA A 294 -15.11 -13.07 -10.02
N PRO A 295 -16.24 -13.37 -10.67
CA PRO A 295 -16.61 -12.83 -11.97
C PRO A 295 -16.53 -11.30 -12.05
N GLY A 296 -16.07 -10.80 -13.22
CA GLY A 296 -15.88 -9.38 -13.54
C GLY A 296 -14.43 -8.89 -13.41
N PHE A 297 -13.45 -9.77 -13.15
CA PHE A 297 -12.04 -9.41 -13.22
C PHE A 297 -11.63 -9.10 -14.66
N ALA A 298 -12.07 -9.92 -15.64
CA ALA A 298 -11.77 -9.70 -17.04
C ALA A 298 -12.36 -8.37 -17.54
N GLU A 299 -13.64 -8.11 -17.26
CA GLU A 299 -14.29 -6.85 -17.63
C GLU A 299 -13.62 -5.64 -16.99
N TRP A 300 -13.24 -5.75 -15.71
CA TRP A 300 -12.51 -4.68 -15.02
C TRP A 300 -11.14 -4.40 -15.65
N ALA A 301 -10.36 -5.43 -15.98
CA ALA A 301 -9.04 -5.27 -16.60
C ALA A 301 -9.15 -4.68 -18.01
N GLU A 302 -10.09 -5.18 -18.85
CA GLU A 302 -10.33 -4.67 -20.20
C GLU A 302 -10.70 -3.18 -20.21
N ALA A 303 -11.43 -2.69 -19.20
CA ALA A 303 -11.82 -1.29 -19.13
C ALA A 303 -10.61 -0.33 -19.08
N TYR A 304 -9.47 -0.80 -18.58
CA TYR A 304 -8.24 -0.01 -18.51
C TYR A 304 -7.29 -0.27 -19.67
N ASP A 305 -7.24 -1.48 -20.23
CA ASP A 305 -6.39 -1.80 -21.39
C ASP A 305 -6.87 -1.10 -22.67
N THR A 306 -8.17 -0.98 -22.88
CA THR A 306 -8.75 -0.25 -24.02
C THR A 306 -8.47 1.24 -24.02
N ALA A 307 -8.30 1.86 -22.86
CA ALA A 307 -7.91 3.27 -22.75
C ALA A 307 -6.50 3.51 -23.30
N ALA A 308 -5.59 2.54 -23.15
CA ALA A 308 -4.22 2.61 -23.67
C ALA A 308 -4.15 2.52 -25.21
N GLU A 309 -5.06 1.80 -25.84
CA GLU A 309 -5.12 1.68 -27.31
C GLU A 309 -5.65 2.96 -27.95
N ALA A 310 -6.66 3.60 -27.33
CA ALA A 310 -7.22 4.86 -27.81
C ALA A 310 -6.20 6.01 -27.76
N GLY A 311 -5.40 6.09 -26.68
CA GLY A 311 -4.35 7.12 -26.53
C GLY A 311 -3.09 6.90 -27.38
N ARG A 312 -2.90 5.69 -27.96
CA ARG A 312 -1.79 5.39 -28.88
C ARG A 312 -2.15 5.61 -30.36
N ALA A 313 -3.42 5.83 -30.64
CA ALA A 313 -3.94 6.04 -31.99
C ALA A 313 -4.08 7.53 -32.38
N GLU A 314 -3.84 8.46 -31.46
CA GLU A 314 -3.77 9.90 -31.65
C GLU A 314 -2.31 10.40 -31.65
#